data_6d7ccd7cf77688f0061bcc33e3df7ba1
#
_entry.id   6d7ccd7cf77688f0061bcc33e3df7ba1
#
_cell.length_a   1.000
_cell.length_b   1.000
_cell.length_c   1.000
_cell.angle_alpha   90.00
_cell.angle_beta   90.00
_cell.angle_gamma   90.00
#
_symmetry.space_group_name_H-M   'P 1'
#
loop_
_entity.id
_entity.type
_entity.pdbx_description
1 polymer ?
#
loop_
_entity_poly.entity_id
_entity_poly.type
_entity_poly.pdbx_seq_one_letter_code
_entity_poly.pdbx_strand_id
1 'polypeptide(L)'
;MTKPIKHVEKVIAVAANAAWHVYDKVNSINRNPGFIPKWSDKPLLKSWEKQKPKLGWPRETDSLCPKCIPEIRQQILDGKIPVEILRNEKVGEIKANIIEKDGKIVMVKECPIHGQFEDLMSIDPAFSKHLEDVFPGRDIRAHNDETLHDHGTSTITHGRGSVLTIDLTNRCNMMCDPCFMDANQVGYVHELSWEEIKTLLDNAISIKPRRQLSVQFSGGEPTLSPHFLDAVRYCRKIGYQSVQAATNGIEFAKRPEFAKEAAEAGLRYAYLQFDGIGNEANSHRAVGNLFDVKLRAIENLYSAGVDIVPVITLINGINNEQVGAVVRFALDNPKKIPFLSFQPVSFTGRDEAVTDERREAQRYTLSHLAHDVKKQTGLG
;
A
#
# COMPACT_ATOMS: atom_id res chain seq x y z
N MET A 1 -4.39 -28.75 -28.57
CA MET A 1 -3.11 -29.29 -28.05
C MET A 1 -2.74 -28.78 -26.64
N THR A 2 -3.64 -28.87 -25.64
CA THR A 2 -3.41 -28.25 -24.32
C THR A 2 -3.52 -29.23 -23.15
N LYS A 3 -3.80 -30.52 -23.38
CA LYS A 3 -3.96 -31.53 -22.31
C LYS A 3 -2.64 -32.06 -21.68
N PRO A 4 -1.54 -32.27 -22.40
CA PRO A 4 -0.32 -32.83 -21.78
C PRO A 4 0.40 -31.86 -20.85
N ILE A 5 0.36 -30.55 -21.12
CA ILE A 5 1.04 -29.53 -20.29
C ILE A 5 0.45 -29.46 -18.89
N LYS A 6 -0.89 -29.49 -18.76
CA LYS A 6 -1.56 -29.47 -17.43
C LYS A 6 -1.25 -30.71 -16.57
N HIS A 7 -0.92 -31.83 -17.19
CA HIS A 7 -0.56 -33.03 -16.44
C HIS A 7 0.87 -32.95 -15.89
N VAL A 8 1.80 -32.43 -16.68
CA VAL A 8 3.19 -32.19 -16.28
C VAL A 8 3.23 -31.11 -15.16
N GLU A 9 2.47 -30.04 -15.28
CA GLU A 9 2.37 -29.00 -14.26
C GLU A 9 1.86 -29.55 -12.93
N LYS A 10 0.84 -30.43 -12.95
CA LYS A 10 0.35 -31.11 -11.75
C LYS A 10 1.40 -32.00 -11.09
N VAL A 11 2.15 -32.75 -11.87
CA VAL A 11 3.21 -33.61 -11.34
C VAL A 11 4.32 -32.78 -10.70
N ILE A 12 4.73 -31.69 -11.37
CA ILE A 12 5.73 -30.74 -10.84
C ILE A 12 5.23 -30.11 -9.55
N ALA A 13 3.97 -29.67 -9.49
CA ALA A 13 3.39 -29.06 -8.30
C ALA A 13 3.34 -30.03 -7.11
N VAL A 14 2.98 -31.29 -7.34
CA VAL A 14 2.97 -32.34 -6.31
C VAL A 14 4.39 -32.61 -5.80
N ALA A 15 5.36 -32.74 -6.69
CA ALA A 15 6.76 -32.94 -6.32
C ALA A 15 7.34 -31.74 -5.56
N ALA A 16 7.04 -30.51 -5.99
CA ALA A 16 7.47 -29.28 -5.32
C ALA A 16 6.86 -29.16 -3.93
N ASN A 17 5.56 -29.45 -3.76
CA ASN A 17 4.90 -29.44 -2.47
C ASN A 17 5.47 -30.50 -1.51
N ALA A 18 5.75 -31.71 -2.00
CA ALA A 18 6.39 -32.76 -1.19
C ALA A 18 7.80 -32.32 -0.75
N ALA A 19 8.60 -31.77 -1.65
CA ALA A 19 9.93 -31.25 -1.32
C ALA A 19 9.86 -30.11 -0.31
N TRP A 20 8.87 -29.19 -0.43
CA TRP A 20 8.65 -28.11 0.51
C TRP A 20 8.25 -28.63 1.90
N HIS A 21 7.39 -29.60 2.01
CA HIS A 21 7.04 -30.22 3.30
C HIS A 21 8.24 -30.87 3.99
N VAL A 22 9.11 -31.53 3.25
CA VAL A 22 10.36 -32.09 3.80
C VAL A 22 11.29 -30.98 4.27
N TYR A 23 11.49 -29.94 3.46
CA TYR A 23 12.31 -28.78 3.81
C TYR A 23 11.80 -28.07 5.07
N ASP A 24 10.49 -27.85 5.16
CA ASP A 24 9.86 -27.20 6.31
C ASP A 24 10.00 -28.03 7.60
N LYS A 25 9.86 -29.35 7.48
CA LYS A 25 10.05 -30.28 8.58
C LYS A 25 11.50 -30.32 9.07
N VAL A 26 12.47 -30.30 8.17
CA VAL A 26 13.90 -30.22 8.50
C VAL A 26 14.24 -28.89 9.16
N ASN A 27 13.74 -27.78 8.64
CA ASN A 27 13.94 -26.46 9.24
C ASN A 27 13.26 -26.30 10.62
N SER A 28 12.15 -27.00 10.85
CA SER A 28 11.50 -27.00 12.16
C SER A 28 12.32 -27.72 13.25
N ILE A 29 13.18 -28.66 12.85
CA ILE A 29 14.09 -29.39 13.75
C ILE A 29 15.35 -28.57 14.02
N ASN A 30 15.86 -27.84 13.03
CA ASN A 30 17.07 -27.01 13.10
C ASN A 30 16.73 -25.53 13.38
N ARG A 31 16.04 -25.24 14.47
CA ARG A 31 15.82 -23.85 14.89
C ARG A 31 17.16 -23.25 15.34
N ASN A 32 17.85 -22.58 14.41
CA ASN A 32 18.98 -21.74 14.78
C ASN A 32 18.52 -20.70 15.83
N PRO A 33 19.20 -20.59 16.97
CA PRO A 33 19.00 -19.49 17.89
C PRO A 33 19.24 -18.18 17.11
N GLY A 34 18.34 -17.25 17.24
CA GLY A 34 18.18 -16.05 16.44
C GLY A 34 19.45 -15.47 15.84
N PHE A 35 19.39 -15.13 14.55
CA PHE A 35 20.50 -14.50 13.84
C PHE A 35 20.87 -13.17 14.51
N ILE A 36 22.05 -13.10 15.12
CA ILE A 36 22.63 -11.86 15.61
C ILE A 36 23.52 -11.29 14.50
N PRO A 37 23.14 -10.21 13.85
CA PRO A 37 23.95 -9.61 12.81
C PRO A 37 25.20 -8.97 13.41
N LYS A 38 26.32 -8.98 12.67
CA LYS A 38 27.62 -8.43 13.12
C LYS A 38 27.60 -6.94 13.51
N TRP A 39 26.53 -6.23 13.17
CA TRP A 39 26.35 -4.79 13.42
C TRP A 39 25.31 -4.48 14.53
N SER A 40 24.82 -5.49 15.22
CA SER A 40 23.89 -5.33 16.34
C SER A 40 24.21 -6.33 17.44
N ASP A 41 24.25 -5.87 18.66
CA ASP A 41 24.47 -6.69 19.86
C ASP A 41 23.23 -7.45 20.29
N LYS A 42 22.08 -7.17 19.63
CA LYS A 42 20.79 -7.77 19.95
C LYS A 42 20.26 -8.57 18.76
N PRO A 43 19.55 -9.68 19.01
CA PRO A 43 18.88 -10.41 17.93
C PRO A 43 17.90 -9.49 17.20
N LEU A 44 17.90 -9.56 15.86
CA LEU A 44 16.81 -8.98 15.11
C LEU A 44 15.56 -9.80 15.36
N LEU A 45 14.55 -9.17 15.95
CA LEU A 45 13.23 -9.76 16.07
C LEU A 45 12.68 -9.97 14.65
N LYS A 46 12.38 -11.21 14.33
CA LYS A 46 11.75 -11.60 13.07
C LYS A 46 10.26 -11.75 13.30
N SER A 47 9.46 -11.53 12.25
CA SER A 47 8.00 -11.56 12.33
C SER A 47 7.41 -12.91 12.81
N TRP A 48 8.15 -14.01 12.70
CA TRP A 48 7.73 -15.31 13.23
C TRP A 48 8.08 -15.53 14.72
N GLU A 49 8.91 -14.69 15.31
CA GLU A 49 9.08 -14.69 16.76
C GLU A 49 7.81 -14.11 17.35
N LYS A 50 6.95 -14.98 17.85
CA LYS A 50 5.71 -14.57 18.51
C LYS A 50 6.07 -13.60 19.63
N GLN A 51 5.83 -12.32 19.39
CA GLN A 51 6.06 -11.30 20.39
C GLN A 51 5.00 -11.37 21.48
N LYS A 52 5.43 -11.22 22.69
CA LYS A 52 4.53 -11.10 23.83
C LYS A 52 4.71 -9.71 24.44
N PRO A 53 3.59 -9.05 24.83
CA PRO A 53 2.23 -9.54 24.73
C PRO A 53 1.69 -9.51 23.29
N LYS A 54 0.75 -10.40 22.98
CA LYS A 54 -0.08 -10.31 21.77
C LYS A 54 -0.78 -8.97 21.78
N LEU A 55 -0.98 -8.37 20.59
CA LEU A 55 -1.70 -7.09 20.51
C LEU A 55 -3.10 -7.23 21.07
N GLY A 56 -3.97 -8.02 20.49
CA GLY A 56 -5.34 -8.26 20.95
C GLY A 56 -6.14 -6.99 21.22
N TRP A 57 -7.28 -7.14 21.85
CA TRP A 57 -8.12 -6.07 22.38
C TRP A 57 -8.75 -6.50 23.72
N PRO A 58 -9.12 -5.57 24.62
CA PRO A 58 -9.00 -4.11 24.45
C PRO A 58 -7.55 -3.64 24.47
N ARG A 59 -7.23 -2.61 23.67
CA ARG A 59 -5.91 -1.96 23.73
C ARG A 59 -6.00 -0.47 23.43
N GLU A 60 -5.15 0.30 24.08
CA GLU A 60 -4.97 1.71 23.77
C GLU A 60 -3.97 1.88 22.62
N THR A 61 -4.21 2.88 21.78
CA THR A 61 -3.31 3.30 20.71
C THR A 61 -3.36 4.81 20.51
N ASP A 62 -2.38 5.35 19.81
CA ASP A 62 -2.41 6.74 19.39
C ASP A 62 -3.30 6.90 18.16
N SER A 63 -3.98 8.03 18.06
CA SER A 63 -4.88 8.38 16.96
C SER A 63 -4.91 9.88 16.74
N LEU A 64 -5.66 10.30 15.72
CA LEU A 64 -5.87 11.71 15.40
C LEU A 64 -7.37 12.05 15.50
N CYS A 65 -7.66 13.28 15.89
CA CYS A 65 -9.00 13.81 15.83
C CYS A 65 -9.35 14.16 14.37
N PRO A 66 -10.43 13.57 13.80
CA PRO A 66 -10.78 13.78 12.39
C PRO A 66 -11.27 15.20 12.08
N LYS A 67 -11.55 16.02 13.09
CA LYS A 67 -11.95 17.43 12.94
C LYS A 67 -10.81 18.42 13.23
N CYS A 68 -9.98 18.17 14.25
CA CYS A 68 -8.83 19.03 14.49
C CYS A 68 -7.86 19.07 13.28
N ILE A 69 -7.64 17.94 12.62
CA ILE A 69 -6.66 17.86 11.51
C ILE A 69 -7.07 18.74 10.31
N PRO A 70 -8.29 18.66 9.77
CA PRO A 70 -8.73 19.57 8.70
C PRO A 70 -8.70 21.05 9.12
N GLU A 71 -9.08 21.37 10.36
CA GLU A 71 -9.06 22.75 10.86
C GLU A 71 -7.64 23.33 10.91
N ILE A 72 -6.68 22.53 11.37
CA ILE A 72 -5.27 22.92 11.41
C ILE A 72 -4.70 23.04 9.99
N ARG A 73 -5.00 22.08 9.12
CA ARG A 73 -4.64 22.16 7.71
C ARG A 73 -5.13 23.47 7.08
N GLN A 74 -6.38 23.84 7.32
CA GLN A 74 -6.94 25.09 6.80
C GLN A 74 -6.22 26.32 7.35
N GLN A 75 -5.88 26.34 8.64
CA GLN A 75 -5.13 27.45 9.24
C GLN A 75 -3.70 27.57 8.63
N ILE A 76 -3.06 26.44 8.30
CA ILE A 76 -1.76 26.44 7.60
C ILE A 76 -1.93 27.00 6.18
N LEU A 77 -2.94 26.54 5.44
CA LEU A 77 -3.23 27.03 4.08
C LEU A 77 -3.58 28.51 4.05
N ASP A 78 -4.27 29.02 5.09
CA ASP A 78 -4.57 30.44 5.26
C ASP A 78 -3.35 31.27 5.70
N GLY A 79 -2.21 30.64 5.96
CA GLY A 79 -1.01 31.32 6.47
C GLY A 79 -1.12 31.81 7.91
N LYS A 80 -2.12 31.34 8.68
CA LYS A 80 -2.35 31.74 10.08
C LYS A 80 -1.37 31.08 11.04
N ILE A 81 -0.93 29.85 10.73
CA ILE A 81 0.04 29.10 11.52
C ILE A 81 1.08 28.48 10.58
N PRO A 82 2.33 28.31 11.01
CA PRO A 82 3.39 27.74 10.20
C PRO A 82 3.24 26.21 10.11
N VAL A 83 3.67 25.63 8.99
CA VAL A 83 3.61 24.17 8.75
C VAL A 83 4.47 23.37 9.74
N GLU A 84 5.49 23.98 10.31
CA GLU A 84 6.39 23.38 11.30
C GLU A 84 5.67 22.94 12.58
N ILE A 85 4.48 23.47 12.85
CA ILE A 85 3.65 23.03 13.97
C ILE A 85 3.34 21.54 13.93
N LEU A 86 3.21 20.95 12.72
CA LEU A 86 2.98 19.52 12.52
C LEU A 86 4.19 18.67 12.93
N ARG A 87 5.38 19.26 13.03
CA ARG A 87 6.59 18.55 13.47
C ARG A 87 6.89 18.77 14.95
N ASN A 88 6.60 19.95 15.44
CA ASN A 88 7.04 20.41 16.75
C ASN A 88 6.00 20.20 17.84
N GLU A 89 4.73 20.02 17.47
CA GLU A 89 3.61 19.88 18.39
C GLU A 89 2.76 18.66 18.02
N LYS A 90 2.12 18.06 19.03
CA LYS A 90 1.21 16.90 18.86
C LYS A 90 -0.19 17.36 18.49
N VAL A 91 -0.31 18.09 17.39
CA VAL A 91 -1.54 18.76 16.99
C VAL A 91 -2.58 17.75 16.54
N GLY A 92 -3.73 17.76 17.22
CA GLY A 92 -4.83 16.84 16.91
C GLY A 92 -4.59 15.39 17.34
N GLU A 93 -3.46 15.06 17.97
CA GLU A 93 -3.22 13.73 18.53
C GLU A 93 -4.14 13.48 19.75
N ILE A 94 -4.75 12.30 19.76
CA ILE A 94 -5.63 11.84 20.84
C ILE A 94 -5.40 10.35 21.08
N LYS A 95 -5.76 9.86 22.25
CA LYS A 95 -5.78 8.43 22.53
C LYS A 95 -7.04 7.78 21.98
N ALA A 96 -6.91 6.54 21.57
CA ALA A 96 -8.01 5.71 21.11
C ALA A 96 -7.96 4.34 21.77
N ASN A 97 -9.12 3.72 21.96
CA ASN A 97 -9.24 2.35 22.44
C ASN A 97 -9.80 1.47 21.32
N ILE A 98 -9.10 0.38 21.01
CA ILE A 98 -9.60 -0.65 20.13
C ILE A 98 -10.33 -1.67 21.01
N ILE A 99 -11.61 -1.87 20.74
CA ILE A 99 -12.48 -2.74 21.51
C ILE A 99 -13.35 -3.61 20.63
N GLU A 100 -13.85 -4.71 21.16
CA GLU A 100 -14.93 -5.48 20.55
C GLU A 100 -16.28 -4.93 21.04
N LYS A 101 -17.16 -4.61 20.10
CA LYS A 101 -18.49 -4.07 20.34
C LYS A 101 -19.45 -4.61 19.28
N ASP A 102 -20.57 -5.19 19.72
CA ASP A 102 -21.63 -5.71 18.84
C ASP A 102 -21.11 -6.68 17.75
N GLY A 103 -20.16 -7.57 18.13
CA GLY A 103 -19.55 -8.54 17.20
C GLY A 103 -18.63 -7.92 16.14
N LYS A 104 -18.15 -6.72 16.36
CA LYS A 104 -17.21 -5.99 15.49
C LYS A 104 -16.03 -5.48 16.31
N ILE A 105 -14.93 -5.20 15.63
CA ILE A 105 -13.81 -4.45 16.23
C ILE A 105 -13.96 -2.98 15.83
N VAL A 106 -14.00 -2.12 16.81
CA VAL A 106 -14.10 -0.67 16.61
C VAL A 106 -12.98 0.06 17.34
N MET A 107 -12.61 1.22 16.80
CA MET A 107 -11.74 2.18 17.45
C MET A 107 -12.60 3.31 18.02
N VAL A 108 -12.61 3.45 19.32
CA VAL A 108 -13.32 4.53 20.02
C VAL A 108 -12.30 5.55 20.51
N LYS A 109 -12.55 6.82 20.23
CA LYS A 109 -11.65 7.91 20.59
C LYS A 109 -12.44 9.15 21.03
N GLU A 110 -11.85 9.93 21.90
CA GLU A 110 -12.46 11.16 22.43
C GLU A 110 -11.51 12.33 22.24
N CYS A 111 -12.01 13.38 21.60
CA CYS A 111 -11.33 14.65 21.49
C CYS A 111 -11.90 15.63 22.52
N PRO A 112 -11.06 16.32 23.30
CA PRO A 112 -11.55 17.30 24.29
C PRO A 112 -12.35 18.46 23.67
N ILE A 113 -12.14 18.74 22.38
CA ILE A 113 -12.80 19.84 21.65
C ILE A 113 -14.04 19.32 20.89
N HIS A 114 -13.95 18.14 20.25
CA HIS A 114 -14.94 17.68 19.27
C HIS A 114 -15.76 16.47 19.74
N GLY A 115 -15.53 15.99 20.97
CA GLY A 115 -16.27 14.86 21.54
C GLY A 115 -15.84 13.50 21.02
N GLN A 116 -16.77 12.55 21.01
CA GLN A 116 -16.50 11.15 20.72
C GLN A 116 -16.60 10.80 19.23
N PHE A 117 -15.76 9.85 18.82
CA PHE A 117 -15.75 9.26 17.49
C PHE A 117 -15.61 7.74 17.60
N GLU A 118 -16.22 7.04 16.65
CA GLU A 118 -16.12 5.59 16.53
C GLU A 118 -15.81 5.23 15.07
N ASP A 119 -14.78 4.43 14.85
CA ASP A 119 -14.37 3.97 13.53
C ASP A 119 -14.40 2.44 13.47
N LEU A 120 -15.03 1.87 12.44
CA LEU A 120 -15.04 0.44 12.19
C LEU A 120 -13.65 -0.03 11.76
N MET A 121 -13.08 -1.00 12.49
CA MET A 121 -11.79 -1.62 12.18
C MET A 121 -11.94 -3.00 11.53
N SER A 122 -12.94 -3.79 11.96
CA SER A 122 -13.23 -5.10 11.42
C SER A 122 -14.68 -5.50 11.68
N ILE A 123 -15.30 -6.15 10.69
CA ILE A 123 -16.63 -6.78 10.84
C ILE A 123 -16.54 -8.20 11.39
N ASP A 124 -15.34 -8.73 11.57
CA ASP A 124 -15.11 -10.10 11.99
C ASP A 124 -13.96 -10.18 13.00
N PRO A 125 -14.28 -10.25 14.31
CA PRO A 125 -13.27 -10.41 15.35
C PRO A 125 -12.44 -11.68 15.23
N ALA A 126 -13.03 -12.78 14.77
CA ALA A 126 -12.32 -14.05 14.63
C ALA A 126 -11.25 -13.96 13.53
N PHE A 127 -11.58 -13.34 12.38
CA PHE A 127 -10.62 -13.04 11.33
C PHE A 127 -9.48 -12.15 11.82
N SER A 128 -9.81 -11.07 12.55
CA SER A 128 -8.80 -10.15 13.10
C SER A 128 -7.87 -10.86 14.08
N LYS A 129 -8.41 -11.70 14.94
CA LYS A 129 -7.61 -12.53 15.86
C LYS A 129 -6.71 -13.49 15.10
N HIS A 130 -7.24 -14.14 14.07
CA HIS A 130 -6.45 -15.03 13.22
C HIS A 130 -5.28 -14.29 12.56
N LEU A 131 -5.50 -13.11 12.01
CA LEU A 131 -4.41 -12.28 11.45
C LEU A 131 -3.34 -11.95 12.49
N GLU A 132 -3.72 -11.56 13.70
CA GLU A 132 -2.76 -11.29 14.78
C GLU A 132 -2.02 -12.54 15.25
N ASP A 133 -2.65 -13.71 15.20
CA ASP A 133 -2.00 -14.98 15.55
C ASP A 133 -0.98 -15.44 14.49
N VAL A 134 -1.28 -15.22 13.20
CA VAL A 134 -0.42 -15.61 12.06
C VAL A 134 0.69 -14.57 11.82
N PHE A 135 0.34 -13.28 11.90
CA PHE A 135 1.25 -12.16 11.69
C PHE A 135 1.24 -11.25 12.92
N PRO A 136 1.78 -11.71 14.07
CA PRO A 136 1.90 -10.86 15.23
C PRO A 136 2.79 -9.67 14.84
N GLY A 137 2.25 -8.47 14.86
CA GLY A 137 2.97 -7.25 14.57
C GLY A 137 4.20 -7.10 15.47
N ARG A 138 5.01 -6.07 15.26
CA ARG A 138 6.07 -5.74 16.20
C ARG A 138 5.48 -5.03 17.41
N ASP A 139 5.83 -5.50 18.59
CA ASP A 139 5.67 -4.66 19.76
C ASP A 139 6.80 -3.62 19.77
N ILE A 140 6.48 -2.40 19.35
CA ILE A 140 7.42 -1.28 19.34
C ILE A 140 7.93 -1.01 20.76
N ARG A 141 7.09 -1.22 21.78
CA ARG A 141 7.45 -1.07 23.19
C ARG A 141 8.54 -2.05 23.66
N ALA A 142 8.69 -3.19 23.00
CA ALA A 142 9.74 -4.15 23.31
C ALA A 142 11.16 -3.61 23.07
N HIS A 143 11.30 -2.50 22.36
CA HIS A 143 12.59 -1.88 22.08
C HIS A 143 12.99 -0.78 23.06
N ASN A 144 12.15 -0.44 24.03
CA ASN A 144 12.36 0.63 25.03
C ASN A 144 12.90 1.95 24.46
N ASP A 145 12.57 2.24 23.21
CA ASP A 145 13.00 3.45 22.54
C ASP A 145 11.80 4.41 22.46
N GLU A 146 11.77 5.39 23.37
CA GLU A 146 10.70 6.35 23.48
C GLU A 146 10.51 7.17 22.20
N THR A 147 11.58 7.37 21.41
CA THR A 147 11.51 8.09 20.14
C THR A 147 10.72 7.31 19.08
N LEU A 148 10.56 6.00 19.24
CA LEU A 148 9.76 5.16 18.35
C LEU A 148 8.26 5.40 18.50
N HIS A 149 7.84 6.01 19.61
CA HIS A 149 6.42 6.30 19.87
C HIS A 149 5.98 7.65 19.29
N ASP A 150 6.93 8.55 19.03
CA ASP A 150 6.62 9.92 18.64
C ASP A 150 6.16 10.08 17.19
N HIS A 151 6.47 9.13 16.30
CA HIS A 151 6.23 9.33 14.86
C HIS A 151 5.64 8.14 14.09
N GLY A 152 5.26 7.06 14.71
CA GLY A 152 4.66 5.88 14.04
C GLY A 152 5.51 5.23 12.93
N THR A 153 6.59 5.86 12.50
CA THR A 153 7.44 5.49 11.36
C THR A 153 8.88 5.14 11.77
N SER A 154 9.05 4.72 12.99
CA SER A 154 10.33 4.28 13.58
C SER A 154 11.15 3.34 12.69
N THR A 155 10.49 2.63 11.77
CA THR A 155 11.15 1.77 10.81
C THR A 155 12.08 2.52 9.85
N ILE A 156 11.83 3.81 9.56
CA ILE A 156 12.68 4.64 8.68
C ILE A 156 14.00 4.95 9.39
N THR A 157 13.93 5.36 10.65
CA THR A 157 15.12 5.67 11.46
C THR A 157 16.05 4.48 11.60
N HIS A 158 15.50 3.26 11.58
CA HIS A 158 16.27 2.03 11.65
C HIS A 158 16.52 1.35 10.29
N GLY A 159 16.24 2.03 9.18
CA GLY A 159 16.49 1.54 7.83
C GLY A 159 15.69 0.29 7.46
N ARG A 160 14.43 0.19 7.86
CA ARG A 160 13.57 -0.97 7.61
C ARG A 160 12.34 -0.68 6.78
N GLY A 161 12.33 0.35 5.96
CA GLY A 161 11.27 0.54 4.95
C GLY A 161 11.22 -0.67 4.01
N SER A 162 10.03 -1.11 3.61
CA SER A 162 9.87 -2.13 2.58
C SER A 162 10.05 -1.53 1.18
N VAL A 163 9.46 -0.36 0.95
CA VAL A 163 9.53 0.40 -0.29
C VAL A 163 9.67 1.88 0.05
N LEU A 164 10.62 2.56 -0.59
CA LEU A 164 10.67 4.03 -0.59
C LEU A 164 9.66 4.55 -1.61
N THR A 165 8.69 5.34 -1.19
CA THR A 165 7.78 6.01 -2.11
C THR A 165 8.23 7.46 -2.30
N ILE A 166 8.36 7.88 -3.56
CA ILE A 166 8.72 9.24 -3.95
C ILE A 166 7.64 9.80 -4.87
N ASP A 167 7.00 10.87 -4.43
CA ASP A 167 6.02 11.60 -5.23
C ASP A 167 6.74 12.59 -6.13
N LEU A 168 6.81 12.28 -7.43
CA LEU A 168 7.56 13.09 -8.39
C LEU A 168 6.86 14.40 -8.74
N THR A 169 5.53 14.40 -8.75
CA THR A 169 4.71 15.55 -9.12
C THR A 169 3.32 15.45 -8.49
N ASN A 170 2.69 16.58 -8.21
CA ASN A 170 1.28 16.62 -7.82
C ASN A 170 0.32 16.74 -9.02
N ARG A 171 0.83 16.79 -10.26
CA ARG A 171 -0.01 16.77 -11.46
C ARG A 171 -0.54 15.37 -11.74
N CYS A 172 -1.80 15.29 -12.16
CA CYS A 172 -2.41 14.08 -12.65
C CYS A 172 -3.27 14.35 -13.88
N ASN A 173 -3.34 13.40 -14.79
CA ASN A 173 -4.25 13.44 -15.94
C ASN A 173 -5.61 12.78 -15.64
N MET A 174 -5.92 12.58 -14.35
CA MET A 174 -7.21 12.10 -13.85
C MET A 174 -7.72 12.98 -12.69
N MET A 175 -9.04 12.98 -12.49
CA MET A 175 -9.72 13.73 -11.42
C MET A 175 -10.55 12.77 -10.55
N CYS A 176 -9.86 11.79 -9.93
CA CYS A 176 -10.51 10.76 -9.13
C CYS A 176 -11.21 11.31 -7.88
N ASP A 177 -12.33 10.70 -7.50
CA ASP A 177 -13.02 10.92 -6.24
C ASP A 177 -13.36 9.54 -5.59
N PRO A 178 -12.72 9.19 -4.45
CA PRO A 178 -11.68 9.93 -3.72
C PRO A 178 -10.29 9.85 -4.38
N CYS A 179 -9.42 10.80 -4.06
CA CYS A 179 -8.00 10.79 -4.41
C CYS A 179 -7.15 11.01 -3.15
N PHE A 180 -6.43 10.00 -2.70
CA PHE A 180 -5.64 10.08 -1.45
C PHE A 180 -4.44 11.04 -1.54
N MET A 181 -3.97 11.35 -2.75
CA MET A 181 -2.85 12.26 -3.00
C MET A 181 -3.26 13.72 -3.16
N ASP A 182 -4.55 14.03 -3.21
CA ASP A 182 -5.06 15.36 -3.47
C ASP A 182 -4.48 16.01 -4.76
N ALA A 183 -4.26 15.18 -5.78
CA ALA A 183 -3.68 15.62 -7.03
C ALA A 183 -4.52 16.71 -7.70
N ASN A 184 -3.86 17.72 -8.29
CA ASN A 184 -4.47 18.85 -8.98
C ASN A 184 -5.29 19.85 -8.12
N GLN A 185 -5.26 19.73 -6.78
CA GLN A 185 -6.15 20.53 -5.89
C GLN A 185 -5.47 21.76 -5.25
N VAL A 186 -4.18 21.71 -5.03
CA VAL A 186 -3.48 22.75 -4.23
C VAL A 186 -3.26 24.08 -4.97
N GLY A 187 -3.76 24.21 -6.19
CA GLY A 187 -3.70 25.47 -6.96
C GLY A 187 -2.32 25.80 -7.56
N TYR A 188 -1.31 24.99 -7.34
CA TYR A 188 0.02 25.12 -7.93
C TYR A 188 0.60 23.76 -8.30
N VAL A 189 1.50 23.76 -9.28
CA VAL A 189 2.25 22.56 -9.66
C VAL A 189 3.51 22.47 -8.80
N HIS A 190 3.66 21.35 -8.10
CA HIS A 190 4.88 20.98 -7.43
C HIS A 190 5.48 19.75 -8.12
N GLU A 191 6.69 19.91 -8.63
CA GLU A 191 7.49 18.83 -9.22
C GLU A 191 8.86 18.82 -8.58
N LEU A 192 9.33 17.63 -8.21
CA LEU A 192 10.69 17.49 -7.73
C LEU A 192 11.69 17.79 -8.85
N SER A 193 12.68 18.63 -8.55
CA SER A 193 13.82 18.83 -9.41
C SER A 193 14.69 17.56 -9.48
N TRP A 194 15.51 17.49 -10.51
CA TRP A 194 16.44 16.36 -10.67
C TRP A 194 17.39 16.19 -9.47
N GLU A 195 17.86 17.29 -8.87
CA GLU A 195 18.76 17.25 -7.72
C GLU A 195 18.06 16.78 -6.44
N GLU A 196 16.80 17.17 -6.23
CA GLU A 196 16.00 16.65 -5.12
C GLU A 196 15.75 15.13 -5.24
N ILE A 197 15.39 14.67 -6.44
CA ILE A 197 15.19 13.23 -6.71
C ILE A 197 16.49 12.46 -6.40
N LYS A 198 17.63 12.90 -6.89
CA LYS A 198 18.92 12.26 -6.60
C LYS A 198 19.23 12.24 -5.11
N THR A 199 19.05 13.38 -4.44
CA THR A 199 19.30 13.51 -3.00
C THR A 199 18.45 12.53 -2.18
N LEU A 200 17.17 12.41 -2.49
CA LEU A 200 16.27 11.47 -1.82
C LEU A 200 16.70 10.01 -2.04
N LEU A 201 17.05 9.67 -3.27
CA LEU A 201 17.47 8.30 -3.63
C LEU A 201 18.81 7.92 -2.98
N ASP A 202 19.81 8.83 -3.03
CA ASP A 202 21.12 8.60 -2.44
C ASP A 202 21.05 8.48 -0.93
N ASN A 203 20.28 9.34 -0.27
CA ASN A 203 20.08 9.30 1.17
C ASN A 203 19.44 7.97 1.58
N ALA A 204 18.36 7.56 0.94
CA ALA A 204 17.64 6.35 1.33
C ALA A 204 18.47 5.07 1.13
N ILE A 205 19.23 4.96 0.03
CA ILE A 205 20.06 3.78 -0.22
C ILE A 205 21.29 3.75 0.68
N SER A 206 21.72 4.90 1.23
CA SER A 206 22.86 5.00 2.14
C SER A 206 22.53 4.61 3.58
N ILE A 207 21.25 4.52 3.96
CA ILE A 207 20.82 4.22 5.34
C ILE A 207 21.39 2.88 5.81
N LYS A 208 22.01 2.89 7.00
CA LYS A 208 22.55 1.70 7.68
C LYS A 208 21.73 1.40 8.94
N PRO A 209 21.64 0.17 9.36
CA PRO A 209 22.32 -1.05 8.87
C PRO A 209 21.62 -1.71 7.67
N ARG A 210 20.40 -1.27 7.33
CA ARG A 210 19.62 -1.81 6.22
C ARG A 210 19.25 -0.70 5.27
N ARG A 211 19.92 -0.69 4.13
CA ARG A 211 19.61 0.24 3.05
C ARG A 211 18.28 -0.09 2.38
N GLN A 212 17.63 0.91 1.87
CA GLN A 212 16.45 0.77 1.04
C GLN A 212 16.84 0.20 -0.33
N LEU A 213 16.21 -0.89 -0.75
CA LEU A 213 16.51 -1.55 -2.03
C LEU A 213 15.35 -1.49 -3.03
N SER A 214 14.18 -1.06 -2.58
CA SER A 214 13.00 -0.92 -3.42
C SER A 214 12.53 0.51 -3.40
N VAL A 215 12.16 1.03 -4.56
CA VAL A 215 11.59 2.37 -4.72
C VAL A 215 10.34 2.30 -5.59
N GLN A 216 9.33 3.08 -5.23
CA GLN A 216 8.12 3.29 -6.00
C GLN A 216 7.95 4.78 -6.30
N PHE A 217 7.93 5.11 -7.57
CA PHE A 217 7.55 6.46 -7.99
C PHE A 217 6.03 6.59 -8.00
N SER A 218 5.56 7.69 -7.42
CA SER A 218 4.16 8.00 -7.18
C SER A 218 3.94 9.52 -7.33
N GLY A 219 2.87 10.03 -6.75
CA GLY A 219 2.45 11.42 -6.77
C GLY A 219 1.04 11.55 -7.31
N GLY A 220 0.78 12.55 -8.15
CA GLY A 220 -0.42 12.57 -8.98
C GLY A 220 -0.35 11.42 -9.99
N GLU A 221 0.35 11.65 -11.09
CA GLU A 221 0.74 10.60 -12.04
C GLU A 221 2.25 10.72 -12.34
N PRO A 222 3.09 9.79 -11.89
CA PRO A 222 4.54 9.92 -12.00
C PRO A 222 5.04 9.95 -13.45
N THR A 223 4.34 9.33 -14.39
CA THR A 223 4.72 9.31 -15.81
C THR A 223 4.58 10.67 -16.50
N LEU A 224 3.97 11.66 -15.85
CA LEU A 224 3.92 13.05 -16.31
C LEU A 224 5.16 13.87 -15.91
N SER A 225 5.94 13.39 -14.95
CA SER A 225 7.20 14.07 -14.59
C SER A 225 8.22 13.96 -15.73
N PRO A 226 8.89 15.05 -16.11
CA PRO A 226 9.94 15.01 -17.13
C PRO A 226 11.14 14.18 -16.70
N HIS A 227 11.29 13.93 -15.41
CA HIS A 227 12.39 13.16 -14.83
C HIS A 227 12.07 11.69 -14.60
N PHE A 228 10.88 11.20 -14.95
CA PHE A 228 10.45 9.82 -14.63
C PHE A 228 11.44 8.76 -15.14
N LEU A 229 11.75 8.76 -16.42
CA LEU A 229 12.67 7.77 -17.02
C LEU A 229 14.09 7.88 -16.46
N ASP A 230 14.56 9.10 -16.26
CA ASP A 230 15.91 9.34 -15.71
C ASP A 230 16.01 8.90 -14.25
N ALA A 231 14.95 9.11 -13.47
CA ALA A 231 14.86 8.61 -12.10
C ALA A 231 14.90 7.07 -12.04
N VAL A 232 14.17 6.39 -12.93
CA VAL A 232 14.22 4.93 -13.06
C VAL A 232 15.64 4.44 -13.40
N ARG A 233 16.30 5.05 -14.39
CA ARG A 233 17.69 4.72 -14.77
C ARG A 233 18.68 4.95 -13.62
N TYR A 234 18.52 6.07 -12.93
CA TYR A 234 19.38 6.42 -11.81
C TYR A 234 19.26 5.43 -10.66
N CYS A 235 18.05 5.02 -10.30
CA CYS A 235 17.83 4.00 -9.29
C CYS A 235 18.60 2.72 -9.60
N ARG A 236 18.54 2.23 -10.84
CA ARG A 236 19.27 1.02 -11.24
C ARG A 236 20.78 1.24 -11.14
N LYS A 237 21.27 2.40 -11.57
CA LYS A 237 22.70 2.77 -11.51
C LYS A 237 23.24 2.74 -10.08
N ILE A 238 22.52 3.26 -9.10
CA ILE A 238 22.99 3.36 -7.71
C ILE A 238 22.68 2.11 -6.86
N GLY A 239 21.98 1.09 -7.42
CA GLY A 239 21.84 -0.23 -6.82
C GLY A 239 20.49 -0.58 -6.22
N TYR A 240 19.43 0.17 -6.55
CA TYR A 240 18.07 -0.30 -6.25
C TYR A 240 17.77 -1.56 -7.06
N GLN A 241 17.23 -2.56 -6.38
CA GLN A 241 16.91 -3.86 -7.00
C GLN A 241 15.52 -3.87 -7.61
N SER A 242 14.56 -3.23 -6.96
CA SER A 242 13.18 -3.12 -7.42
C SER A 242 12.81 -1.66 -7.63
N VAL A 243 12.53 -1.30 -8.87
CA VAL A 243 12.02 0.02 -9.26
C VAL A 243 10.59 -0.15 -9.75
N GLN A 244 9.67 0.60 -9.16
CA GLN A 244 8.24 0.46 -9.35
C GLN A 244 7.62 1.81 -9.69
N ALA A 245 6.45 1.80 -10.34
CA ALA A 245 5.64 2.99 -10.56
C ALA A 245 4.19 2.71 -10.15
N ALA A 246 3.63 3.57 -9.28
CA ALA A 246 2.19 3.62 -9.05
C ALA A 246 1.58 4.52 -10.12
N THR A 247 0.81 3.96 -11.04
CA THR A 247 0.38 4.66 -12.25
C THR A 247 -1.08 4.38 -12.59
N ASN A 248 -1.72 5.35 -13.20
CA ASN A 248 -3.02 5.16 -13.82
C ASN A 248 -2.94 4.49 -15.20
N GLY A 249 -1.76 4.35 -15.78
CA GLY A 249 -1.50 3.62 -17.02
C GLY A 249 -1.85 4.36 -18.33
N ILE A 250 -2.37 5.58 -18.27
CA ILE A 250 -2.82 6.31 -19.46
C ILE A 250 -1.66 6.53 -20.44
N GLU A 251 -0.49 6.95 -19.94
CA GLU A 251 0.66 7.20 -20.81
C GLU A 251 1.22 5.91 -21.40
N PHE A 252 1.23 4.82 -20.65
CA PHE A 252 1.60 3.50 -21.16
C PHE A 252 0.60 2.96 -22.21
N ALA A 253 -0.69 3.26 -22.06
CA ALA A 253 -1.71 2.87 -23.04
C ALA A 253 -1.60 3.65 -24.35
N LYS A 254 -1.23 4.93 -24.28
CA LYS A 254 -1.11 5.82 -25.45
C LYS A 254 0.16 5.57 -26.27
N ARG A 255 1.26 5.23 -25.60
CA ARG A 255 2.61 5.18 -26.19
C ARG A 255 3.28 3.85 -25.87
N PRO A 256 3.17 2.82 -26.75
CA PRO A 256 3.85 1.54 -26.55
C PRO A 256 5.38 1.68 -26.42
N GLU A 257 5.97 2.62 -27.16
CA GLU A 257 7.40 2.95 -27.09
C GLU A 257 7.81 3.45 -25.70
N PHE A 258 6.96 4.19 -25.00
CA PHE A 258 7.24 4.66 -23.64
C PHE A 258 7.30 3.50 -22.63
N ALA A 259 6.44 2.48 -22.80
CA ALA A 259 6.51 1.27 -22.00
C ALA A 259 7.85 0.53 -22.20
N LYS A 260 8.34 0.47 -23.44
CA LYS A 260 9.64 -0.12 -23.79
C LYS A 260 10.79 0.71 -23.18
N GLU A 261 10.77 2.03 -23.32
CA GLU A 261 11.77 2.92 -22.74
C GLU A 261 11.83 2.81 -21.20
N ALA A 262 10.68 2.66 -20.55
CA ALA A 262 10.61 2.47 -19.11
C ALA A 262 11.19 1.11 -18.68
N ALA A 263 10.92 0.05 -19.42
CA ALA A 263 11.51 -1.27 -19.19
C ALA A 263 13.03 -1.24 -19.39
N GLU A 264 13.52 -0.64 -20.47
CA GLU A 264 14.95 -0.46 -20.76
C GLU A 264 15.65 0.40 -19.68
N ALA A 265 14.95 1.42 -19.15
CA ALA A 265 15.42 2.21 -18.00
C ALA A 265 15.54 1.36 -16.72
N GLY A 266 14.80 0.25 -16.63
CA GLY A 266 14.84 -0.69 -15.51
C GLY A 266 13.61 -0.68 -14.62
N LEU A 267 12.47 -0.18 -15.11
CA LEU A 267 11.17 -0.33 -14.45
C LEU A 267 10.84 -1.82 -14.34
N ARG A 268 10.63 -2.30 -13.12
CA ARG A 268 10.34 -3.72 -12.86
C ARG A 268 8.85 -3.97 -12.72
N TYR A 269 8.14 -3.13 -11.96
CA TYR A 269 6.71 -3.30 -11.69
C TYR A 269 5.93 -2.03 -12.01
N ALA A 270 4.80 -2.20 -12.69
CA ALA A 270 3.76 -1.19 -12.79
C ALA A 270 2.61 -1.55 -11.85
N TYR A 271 2.48 -0.79 -10.75
CA TYR A 271 1.33 -0.84 -9.86
C TYR A 271 0.20 -0.05 -10.53
N LEU A 272 -0.57 -0.77 -11.33
CA LEU A 272 -1.57 -0.20 -12.21
C LEU A 272 -2.91 -0.09 -11.50
N GLN A 273 -3.42 1.11 -11.34
CA GLN A 273 -4.79 1.34 -10.83
C GLN A 273 -5.81 0.56 -11.70
N PHE A 274 -6.67 -0.26 -11.05
CA PHE A 274 -7.56 -1.20 -11.75
C PHE A 274 -8.75 -1.58 -10.84
N ASP A 275 -9.78 -0.75 -10.75
CA ASP A 275 -10.79 -0.87 -9.69
C ASP A 275 -11.93 -1.86 -10.00
N GLY A 276 -11.95 -2.45 -11.18
CA GLY A 276 -12.95 -3.44 -11.55
C GLY A 276 -12.99 -3.75 -13.04
N ILE A 277 -13.81 -4.70 -13.41
CA ILE A 277 -14.02 -5.16 -14.78
C ILE A 277 -15.11 -4.32 -15.45
N GLY A 278 -14.76 -3.70 -16.57
CA GLY A 278 -15.65 -2.81 -17.31
C GLY A 278 -15.52 -1.33 -16.93
N ASN A 279 -16.03 -0.47 -17.81
CA ASN A 279 -15.92 0.98 -17.65
C ASN A 279 -16.79 1.52 -16.49
N GLU A 280 -17.92 0.88 -16.23
CA GLU A 280 -18.84 1.26 -15.14
C GLU A 280 -18.17 1.11 -13.76
N ALA A 281 -17.49 -0.01 -13.52
CA ALA A 281 -16.76 -0.28 -12.26
C ALA A 281 -15.62 0.71 -11.99
N ASN A 282 -15.19 1.46 -13.01
CA ASN A 282 -14.13 2.46 -12.95
C ASN A 282 -14.67 3.91 -13.06
N SER A 283 -16.00 4.12 -13.06
CA SER A 283 -16.62 5.43 -13.34
C SER A 283 -16.25 6.53 -12.34
N HIS A 284 -16.03 6.18 -11.06
CA HIS A 284 -15.58 7.10 -10.00
C HIS A 284 -14.19 7.71 -10.26
N ARG A 285 -13.48 7.25 -11.28
CA ARG A 285 -12.19 7.81 -11.73
C ARG A 285 -12.34 8.92 -12.76
N ALA A 286 -13.59 9.26 -13.14
CA ALA A 286 -13.93 10.34 -14.06
C ALA A 286 -13.29 10.24 -15.47
N VAL A 287 -13.07 9.01 -15.97
CA VAL A 287 -12.58 8.73 -17.33
C VAL A 287 -13.50 7.68 -17.96
N GLY A 288 -14.21 8.05 -19.03
CA GLY A 288 -15.33 7.27 -19.57
C GLY A 288 -14.97 5.89 -20.15
N ASN A 289 -13.75 5.71 -20.65
CA ASN A 289 -13.27 4.46 -21.27
C ASN A 289 -12.06 3.89 -20.53
N LEU A 290 -12.01 4.06 -19.21
CA LEU A 290 -10.82 3.76 -18.43
C LEU A 290 -10.44 2.28 -18.46
N PHE A 291 -11.41 1.37 -18.46
CA PHE A 291 -11.11 -0.06 -18.53
C PHE A 291 -10.40 -0.45 -19.82
N ASP A 292 -10.82 0.09 -20.97
CA ASP A 292 -10.14 -0.16 -22.26
C ASP A 292 -8.72 0.41 -22.27
N VAL A 293 -8.51 1.56 -21.60
CA VAL A 293 -7.17 2.14 -21.39
C VAL A 293 -6.31 1.18 -20.56
N LYS A 294 -6.88 0.58 -19.47
CA LYS A 294 -6.14 -0.40 -18.66
C LYS A 294 -5.72 -1.63 -19.46
N LEU A 295 -6.61 -2.17 -20.28
CA LEU A 295 -6.28 -3.33 -21.12
C LEU A 295 -5.12 -3.02 -22.07
N ARG A 296 -5.15 -1.86 -22.73
CA ARG A 296 -4.03 -1.44 -23.60
C ARG A 296 -2.73 -1.23 -22.81
N ALA A 297 -2.80 -0.61 -21.62
CA ALA A 297 -1.63 -0.44 -20.77
C ALA A 297 -1.03 -1.78 -20.35
N ILE A 298 -1.87 -2.76 -19.99
CA ILE A 298 -1.42 -4.13 -19.66
C ILE A 298 -0.69 -4.76 -20.84
N GLU A 299 -1.26 -4.70 -22.05
CA GLU A 299 -0.62 -5.29 -23.24
C GLU A 299 0.73 -4.62 -23.56
N ASN A 300 0.80 -3.30 -23.50
CA ASN A 300 2.03 -2.56 -23.80
C ASN A 300 3.13 -2.84 -22.75
N LEU A 301 2.77 -2.81 -21.45
CA LEU A 301 3.69 -3.11 -20.36
C LEU A 301 4.19 -4.56 -20.41
N TYR A 302 3.29 -5.51 -20.62
CA TYR A 302 3.64 -6.93 -20.74
C TYR A 302 4.58 -7.18 -21.93
N SER A 303 4.26 -6.58 -23.10
CA SER A 303 5.10 -6.70 -24.31
C SER A 303 6.49 -6.09 -24.11
N ALA A 304 6.61 -5.09 -23.24
CA ALA A 304 7.88 -4.48 -22.87
C ALA A 304 8.65 -5.26 -21.79
N GLY A 305 8.04 -6.27 -21.15
CA GLY A 305 8.66 -7.08 -20.10
C GLY A 305 8.56 -6.48 -18.69
N VAL A 306 7.57 -5.60 -18.46
CA VAL A 306 7.26 -5.04 -17.14
C VAL A 306 6.18 -5.89 -16.47
N ASP A 307 6.39 -6.30 -15.24
CA ASP A 307 5.40 -7.02 -14.42
C ASP A 307 4.29 -6.07 -13.98
N ILE A 308 3.03 -6.48 -14.13
CA ILE A 308 1.87 -5.65 -13.81
C ILE A 308 1.23 -6.13 -12.51
N VAL A 309 1.01 -5.18 -11.60
CA VAL A 309 0.28 -5.38 -10.34
C VAL A 309 -0.98 -4.55 -10.39
N PRO A 310 -2.14 -5.13 -10.70
CA PRO A 310 -3.40 -4.41 -10.54
C PRO A 310 -3.60 -3.98 -9.10
N VAL A 311 -3.87 -2.68 -8.92
CA VAL A 311 -4.17 -2.06 -7.63
C VAL A 311 -5.64 -1.70 -7.60
N ILE A 312 -6.37 -2.31 -6.69
CA ILE A 312 -7.81 -2.17 -6.58
C ILE A 312 -8.14 -1.41 -5.29
N THR A 313 -8.54 -0.15 -5.42
CA THR A 313 -9.08 0.60 -4.29
C THR A 313 -10.53 0.18 -4.08
N LEU A 314 -10.77 -0.54 -2.99
CA LEU A 314 -12.10 -1.07 -2.67
C LEU A 314 -12.90 -0.07 -1.83
N ILE A 315 -14.08 0.27 -2.33
CA ILE A 315 -15.04 1.18 -1.71
C ILE A 315 -16.36 0.44 -1.55
N ASN A 316 -16.85 0.35 -0.33
CA ASN A 316 -18.11 -0.33 -0.04
C ASN A 316 -19.27 0.31 -0.81
N GLY A 317 -20.11 -0.51 -1.46
CA GLY A 317 -21.24 -0.06 -2.26
C GLY A 317 -20.89 0.55 -3.63
N ILE A 318 -19.59 0.60 -4.00
CA ILE A 318 -19.15 1.08 -5.33
C ILE A 318 -18.58 -0.07 -6.16
N ASN A 319 -17.52 -0.71 -5.68
CA ASN A 319 -16.83 -1.75 -6.45
C ASN A 319 -16.48 -3.03 -5.66
N ASN A 320 -16.96 -3.16 -4.43
CA ASN A 320 -16.73 -4.36 -3.62
C ASN A 320 -17.33 -5.64 -4.26
N GLU A 321 -18.38 -5.52 -5.06
CA GLU A 321 -18.93 -6.64 -5.83
C GLU A 321 -18.02 -7.09 -7.01
N GLN A 322 -16.97 -6.34 -7.31
CA GLN A 322 -16.02 -6.65 -8.37
C GLN A 322 -14.86 -7.55 -7.93
N VAL A 323 -14.71 -7.80 -6.62
CA VAL A 323 -13.59 -8.56 -6.07
C VAL A 323 -13.40 -9.91 -6.77
N GLY A 324 -14.46 -10.70 -6.90
CA GLY A 324 -14.40 -11.99 -7.57
C GLY A 324 -14.10 -11.91 -9.07
N ALA A 325 -14.63 -10.90 -9.75
CA ALA A 325 -14.37 -10.68 -11.17
C ALA A 325 -12.88 -10.33 -11.42
N VAL A 326 -12.31 -9.47 -10.58
CA VAL A 326 -10.89 -9.09 -10.65
C VAL A 326 -9.98 -10.29 -10.35
N VAL A 327 -10.32 -11.11 -9.35
CA VAL A 327 -9.56 -12.35 -9.05
C VAL A 327 -9.59 -13.29 -10.26
N ARG A 328 -10.76 -13.54 -10.86
CA ARG A 328 -10.87 -14.37 -12.06
C ARG A 328 -10.06 -13.81 -13.22
N PHE A 329 -10.13 -12.50 -13.45
CA PHE A 329 -9.34 -11.84 -14.49
C PHE A 329 -7.84 -12.09 -14.33
N ALA A 330 -7.32 -12.00 -13.10
CA ALA A 330 -5.91 -12.30 -12.84
C ALA A 330 -5.58 -13.80 -13.06
N LEU A 331 -6.45 -14.70 -12.61
CA LEU A 331 -6.28 -16.14 -12.81
C LEU A 331 -6.33 -16.55 -14.30
N ASP A 332 -7.08 -15.81 -15.12
CA ASP A 332 -7.14 -16.02 -16.56
C ASP A 332 -5.92 -15.42 -17.29
N ASN A 333 -5.17 -14.51 -16.64
CA ASN A 333 -4.01 -13.83 -17.19
C ASN A 333 -2.72 -14.00 -16.36
N PRO A 334 -2.36 -15.21 -15.91
CA PRO A 334 -1.29 -15.41 -14.91
C PRO A 334 0.11 -15.04 -15.41
N LYS A 335 0.31 -14.96 -16.74
CA LYS A 335 1.59 -14.53 -17.33
C LYS A 335 1.78 -13.02 -17.31
N LYS A 336 0.68 -12.25 -17.27
CA LYS A 336 0.69 -10.79 -17.29
C LYS A 336 0.55 -10.19 -15.90
N ILE A 337 -0.19 -10.88 -15.04
CA ILE A 337 -0.60 -10.43 -13.70
C ILE A 337 -0.12 -11.43 -12.67
N PRO A 338 1.09 -11.24 -12.12
CA PRO A 338 1.66 -12.16 -11.13
C PRO A 338 0.98 -12.10 -9.76
N PHE A 339 0.40 -10.96 -9.39
CA PHE A 339 -0.35 -10.77 -8.14
C PHE A 339 -1.27 -9.55 -8.20
N LEU A 340 -2.21 -9.47 -7.25
CA LEU A 340 -3.16 -8.38 -7.08
C LEU A 340 -2.88 -7.64 -5.77
N SER A 341 -3.12 -6.33 -5.77
CA SER A 341 -3.05 -5.49 -4.58
C SER A 341 -4.43 -4.89 -4.30
N PHE A 342 -5.18 -5.52 -3.40
CA PHE A 342 -6.43 -4.95 -2.91
C PHE A 342 -6.16 -3.96 -1.79
N GLN A 343 -6.69 -2.76 -1.92
CA GLN A 343 -6.50 -1.67 -0.96
C GLN A 343 -7.86 -1.15 -0.49
N PRO A 344 -8.25 -1.43 0.77
CA PRO A 344 -9.41 -0.77 1.35
C PRO A 344 -9.25 0.74 1.28
N VAL A 345 -10.33 1.44 0.92
CA VAL A 345 -10.32 2.90 0.76
C VAL A 345 -9.87 3.61 2.04
N SER A 346 -9.01 4.61 1.87
CA SER A 346 -8.66 5.59 2.90
C SER A 346 -9.20 6.96 2.48
N PHE A 347 -10.04 7.55 3.31
CA PHE A 347 -10.62 8.88 3.06
C PHE A 347 -9.63 9.94 3.56
N THR A 348 -8.62 10.20 2.75
CA THR A 348 -7.58 11.21 2.95
C THR A 348 -7.29 11.89 1.62
N GLY A 349 -6.61 13.03 1.65
CA GLY A 349 -6.33 13.79 0.43
C GLY A 349 -7.55 14.59 -0.02
N ARG A 350 -8.04 14.33 -1.24
CA ARG A 350 -9.28 14.94 -1.75
C ARG A 350 -10.47 14.26 -1.10
N ASP A 351 -10.93 14.81 0.01
CA ASP A 351 -12.08 14.31 0.77
C ASP A 351 -13.02 15.40 1.29
N GLU A 352 -12.90 16.64 0.81
CA GLU A 352 -13.73 17.76 1.24
C GLU A 352 -15.23 17.54 0.99
N ALA A 353 -15.56 16.81 -0.08
CA ALA A 353 -16.93 16.45 -0.43
C ALA A 353 -17.42 15.15 0.23
N VAL A 354 -16.60 14.49 1.05
CA VAL A 354 -16.94 13.23 1.73
C VAL A 354 -17.51 13.54 3.10
N THR A 355 -18.86 13.46 3.23
CA THR A 355 -19.53 13.61 4.53
C THR A 355 -19.22 12.44 5.47
N ASP A 356 -19.48 12.61 6.77
CA ASP A 356 -19.27 11.55 7.76
C ASP A 356 -20.15 10.32 7.44
N GLU A 357 -21.41 10.54 6.99
CA GLU A 357 -22.33 9.46 6.58
C GLU A 357 -21.82 8.71 5.35
N ARG A 358 -21.29 9.43 4.34
CA ARG A 358 -20.67 8.80 3.16
C ARG A 358 -19.43 7.99 3.57
N ARG A 359 -18.61 8.53 4.45
CA ARG A 359 -17.40 7.88 4.96
C ARG A 359 -17.73 6.58 5.69
N GLU A 360 -18.74 6.60 6.54
CA GLU A 360 -19.22 5.44 7.27
C GLU A 360 -19.80 4.39 6.32
N ALA A 361 -20.71 4.79 5.42
CA ALA A 361 -21.35 3.89 4.46
C ALA A 361 -20.35 3.23 3.48
N GLN A 362 -19.33 3.97 3.05
CA GLN A 362 -18.32 3.52 2.09
C GLN A 362 -17.10 2.86 2.75
N ARG A 363 -17.06 2.78 4.09
CA ARG A 363 -15.98 2.12 4.83
C ARG A 363 -15.84 0.67 4.39
N TYR A 364 -14.62 0.28 4.05
CA TYR A 364 -14.26 -1.08 3.68
C TYR A 364 -13.01 -1.51 4.47
N THR A 365 -13.01 -2.71 5.01
CA THR A 365 -11.92 -3.23 5.87
C THR A 365 -11.35 -4.52 5.30
N LEU A 366 -10.22 -4.99 5.81
CA LEU A 366 -9.62 -6.27 5.40
C LEU A 366 -10.54 -7.46 5.66
N SER A 367 -11.38 -7.41 6.70
CA SER A 367 -12.36 -8.46 6.95
C SER A 367 -13.51 -8.48 5.94
N HIS A 368 -13.94 -7.31 5.43
CA HIS A 368 -14.85 -7.26 4.28
C HIS A 368 -14.22 -7.95 3.06
N LEU A 369 -12.97 -7.61 2.76
CA LEU A 369 -12.26 -8.22 1.63
C LEU A 369 -12.18 -9.74 1.75
N ALA A 370 -11.83 -10.27 2.93
CA ALA A 370 -11.76 -11.71 3.15
C ALA A 370 -13.12 -12.39 2.91
N HIS A 371 -14.20 -11.79 3.41
CA HIS A 371 -15.57 -12.28 3.19
C HIS A 371 -15.96 -12.23 1.71
N ASP A 372 -15.66 -11.11 1.02
CA ASP A 372 -15.98 -10.94 -0.40
C ASP A 372 -15.18 -11.90 -1.29
N VAL A 373 -13.89 -12.09 -1.03
CA VAL A 373 -13.08 -13.10 -1.73
C VAL A 373 -13.72 -14.48 -1.57
N LYS A 374 -14.00 -14.90 -0.34
CA LYS A 374 -14.63 -16.21 -0.07
C LYS A 374 -15.99 -16.34 -0.75
N LYS A 375 -16.87 -15.35 -0.58
CA LYS A 375 -18.23 -15.33 -1.13
C LYS A 375 -18.23 -15.37 -2.65
N GLN A 376 -17.38 -14.56 -3.30
CA GLN A 376 -17.43 -14.34 -4.75
C GLN A 376 -16.57 -15.33 -5.54
N THR A 377 -15.61 -16.00 -4.91
CA THR A 377 -14.68 -16.91 -5.61
C THR A 377 -14.71 -18.34 -5.07
N GLY A 378 -15.15 -18.54 -3.85
CA GLY A 378 -15.03 -19.83 -3.13
C GLY A 378 -13.61 -20.11 -2.60
N LEU A 379 -12.65 -19.16 -2.77
CA LEU A 379 -11.30 -19.27 -2.21
C LEU A 379 -11.29 -18.80 -0.75
N GLY A 380 -10.54 -19.49 0.13
CA GLY A 380 -10.37 -19.10 1.54
C GLY A 380 -10.57 -20.22 2.53
#